data_cf40adf7588b4851999e70e132396de4
#
_entry.id   cf40adf7588b4851999e70e132396de4
#
_cell.length_a   1.000
_cell.length_b   1.000
_cell.length_c   1.000
_cell.angle_alpha   90.00
_cell.angle_beta   90.00
_cell.angle_gamma   90.00
#
_symmetry.space_group_name_H-M   'P 1'
#
loop_
_entity.id
_entity.type
_entity.pdbx_description
1 polymer ?
#
loop_
_entity_poly.entity_id
_entity_poly.type
_entity_poly.pdbx_seq_one_letter_code
_entity_poly.pdbx_strand_id
1 'polypeptide(L)'
;MRIGIACNRFGQSGGMEQYALRVTKALLRLGHTPVIFTMTADDALPFYKQTEVHQWTGAIRWLPNKWNVKRFNQWLLTERKKVPVDFMIACCIAVSAEIATCGGNHIGYLKAMKKSVSFFDRWIINLERAMYRQATLVVAHSEAMKLELEDFYGIDSQKIRVIYPPQCFQTTTEVADRRALREKFGLPQDKTLFLFPSSSHKRKGLDLLRRYFEKTEFPELLVVAGKPLKRPIKNALYVGFCTDMPTLYQACDYTVMASLYEPLGMVGAESVSCGTPAIMGKNIGCCEILAGRALRSFDVHSLADFERVMAEVRKHPVKLKPPYEQYISHRGVMTGEMHVTEILSEFMKY
;
A
#
# COMPACT_ATOMS: atom_id res chain seq x y z
N MET A 1 -25.46 -1.74 -10.36
CA MET A 1 -24.96 -0.41 -10.74
C MET A 1 -23.79 -0.55 -11.70
N ARG A 2 -23.66 0.39 -12.63
CA ARG A 2 -22.47 0.55 -13.49
C ARG A 2 -21.50 1.53 -12.80
N ILE A 3 -20.38 1.06 -12.30
CA ILE A 3 -19.46 1.85 -11.47
C ILE A 3 -18.16 2.05 -12.21
N GLY A 4 -17.80 3.32 -12.47
CA GLY A 4 -16.53 3.68 -13.07
C GLY A 4 -15.37 3.51 -12.09
N ILE A 5 -14.24 3.00 -12.56
CA ILE A 5 -12.98 2.94 -11.81
C ILE A 5 -11.90 3.63 -12.64
N ALA A 6 -11.38 4.74 -12.14
CA ALA A 6 -10.25 5.42 -12.76
C ALA A 6 -8.93 4.97 -12.11
N CYS A 7 -8.00 4.44 -12.89
CA CYS A 7 -6.68 4.03 -12.41
C CYS A 7 -5.59 4.29 -13.45
N ASN A 8 -4.33 4.47 -13.00
CA ASN A 8 -3.22 4.69 -13.93
C ASN A 8 -2.90 3.42 -14.74
N ARG A 9 -2.92 2.27 -14.07
CA ARG A 9 -2.68 0.97 -14.67
C ARG A 9 -3.65 -0.06 -14.10
N PHE A 10 -4.35 -0.75 -14.97
CA PHE A 10 -5.19 -1.89 -14.62
C PHE A 10 -4.39 -3.18 -14.81
N GLY A 11 -3.60 -3.55 -13.79
CA GLY A 11 -2.67 -4.68 -13.83
C GLY A 11 -1.92 -4.87 -12.52
N GLN A 12 -1.22 -6.00 -12.40
CA GLN A 12 -0.45 -6.34 -11.20
C GLN A 12 0.85 -5.52 -11.14
N SER A 13 0.86 -4.45 -10.32
CA SER A 13 2.04 -3.61 -10.12
C SER A 13 2.09 -3.01 -8.69
N GLY A 14 2.04 -1.70 -8.51
CA GLY A 14 2.14 -1.02 -7.21
C GLY A 14 0.90 -1.15 -6.31
N GLY A 15 0.93 -0.50 -5.15
CA GLY A 15 -0.12 -0.61 -4.14
C GLY A 15 -1.49 -0.09 -4.60
N MET A 16 -1.54 1.05 -5.29
CA MET A 16 -2.81 1.61 -5.79
C MET A 16 -3.39 0.81 -6.97
N GLU A 17 -2.54 0.20 -7.79
CA GLU A 17 -2.96 -0.72 -8.84
C GLU A 17 -3.57 -2.00 -8.25
N GLN A 18 -2.92 -2.58 -7.24
CA GLN A 18 -3.48 -3.72 -6.50
C GLN A 18 -4.80 -3.36 -5.81
N TYR A 19 -4.89 -2.15 -5.26
CA TYR A 19 -6.13 -1.64 -4.69
C TYR A 19 -7.26 -1.58 -5.74
N ALA A 20 -7.01 -1.00 -6.91
CA ALA A 20 -7.99 -0.93 -7.99
C ALA A 20 -8.47 -2.33 -8.44
N LEU A 21 -7.54 -3.31 -8.53
CA LEU A 21 -7.89 -4.70 -8.85
C LEU A 21 -8.77 -5.35 -7.76
N ARG A 22 -8.47 -5.10 -6.48
CA ARG A 22 -9.26 -5.62 -5.35
C ARG A 22 -10.67 -5.04 -5.33
N VAL A 23 -10.79 -3.71 -5.53
CA VAL A 23 -12.09 -3.02 -5.65
C VAL A 23 -12.88 -3.57 -6.84
N THR A 24 -12.26 -3.73 -8.01
CA THR A 24 -12.92 -4.30 -9.19
C THR A 24 -13.47 -5.71 -8.93
N LYS A 25 -12.65 -6.59 -8.35
CA LYS A 25 -13.08 -7.95 -8.00
C LYS A 25 -14.25 -7.96 -7.02
N ALA A 26 -14.21 -7.09 -6.03
CA ALA A 26 -15.27 -6.96 -5.03
C ALA A 26 -16.58 -6.47 -5.67
N LEU A 27 -16.53 -5.47 -6.55
CA LEU A 27 -17.70 -5.00 -7.29
C LEU A 27 -18.33 -6.12 -8.12
N LEU A 28 -17.53 -6.91 -8.84
CA LEU A 28 -18.03 -8.07 -9.60
C LEU A 28 -18.74 -9.09 -8.70
N ARG A 29 -18.14 -9.42 -7.54
CA ARG A 29 -18.73 -10.37 -6.58
C ARG A 29 -20.02 -9.85 -5.93
N LEU A 30 -20.13 -8.54 -5.78
CA LEU A 30 -21.35 -7.88 -5.28
C LEU A 30 -22.43 -7.69 -6.37
N GLY A 31 -22.20 -8.19 -7.59
CA GLY A 31 -23.15 -8.10 -8.70
C GLY A 31 -23.22 -6.73 -9.38
N HIS A 32 -22.20 -5.88 -9.21
CA HIS A 32 -22.07 -4.61 -9.92
C HIS A 32 -21.30 -4.79 -11.25
N THR A 33 -21.44 -3.83 -12.15
CA THR A 33 -20.73 -3.79 -13.44
C THR A 33 -19.60 -2.76 -13.37
N PRO A 34 -18.34 -3.16 -13.14
CA PRO A 34 -17.22 -2.22 -13.16
C PRO A 34 -16.86 -1.80 -14.58
N VAL A 35 -16.69 -0.49 -14.79
CA VAL A 35 -16.23 0.13 -16.04
C VAL A 35 -14.88 0.79 -15.77
N ILE A 36 -13.84 0.30 -16.40
CA ILE A 36 -12.44 0.69 -16.11
C ILE A 36 -11.98 1.79 -17.07
N PHE A 37 -11.51 2.90 -16.51
CA PHE A 37 -10.84 3.98 -17.26
C PHE A 37 -9.38 4.01 -16.87
N THR A 38 -8.48 3.69 -17.80
CA THR A 38 -7.06 3.47 -17.49
C THR A 38 -6.11 3.97 -18.56
N MET A 39 -4.85 4.26 -18.19
CA MET A 39 -3.80 4.56 -19.17
C MET A 39 -3.22 3.27 -19.78
N THR A 40 -3.16 2.18 -19.02
CA THR A 40 -2.68 0.88 -19.49
C THR A 40 -3.46 -0.25 -18.83
N ALA A 41 -3.75 -1.30 -19.57
CA ALA A 41 -4.45 -2.47 -19.09
C ALA A 41 -3.64 -3.75 -19.38
N ASP A 42 -3.79 -4.72 -18.50
CA ASP A 42 -3.26 -6.09 -18.64
C ASP A 42 -4.43 -7.03 -18.93
N ASP A 43 -4.55 -7.45 -20.17
CA ASP A 43 -5.64 -8.32 -20.66
C ASP A 43 -5.51 -9.79 -20.21
N ALA A 44 -4.35 -10.16 -19.66
CA ALA A 44 -4.13 -11.47 -19.05
C ALA A 44 -4.78 -11.62 -17.65
N LEU A 45 -5.37 -10.55 -17.08
CA LEU A 45 -6.07 -10.65 -15.80
C LEU A 45 -7.26 -11.63 -15.89
N PRO A 46 -7.43 -12.58 -14.94
CA PRO A 46 -8.47 -13.62 -15.03
C PRO A 46 -9.91 -13.10 -15.14
N PHE A 47 -10.16 -11.89 -14.65
CA PHE A 47 -11.48 -11.25 -14.67
C PHE A 47 -11.58 -10.10 -15.70
N TYR A 48 -10.57 -9.91 -16.55
CA TYR A 48 -10.55 -8.81 -17.55
C TYR A 48 -11.81 -8.84 -18.44
N LYS A 49 -12.17 -10.04 -18.95
CA LYS A 49 -13.36 -10.23 -19.81
C LYS A 49 -14.69 -9.97 -19.11
N GLN A 50 -14.71 -9.86 -17.78
CA GLN A 50 -15.91 -9.52 -17.00
C GLN A 50 -16.03 -8.01 -16.75
N THR A 51 -15.08 -7.21 -17.26
CA THR A 51 -15.03 -5.77 -17.10
C THR A 51 -15.11 -5.08 -18.46
N GLU A 52 -15.72 -3.91 -18.51
CA GLU A 52 -15.66 -3.02 -19.67
C GLU A 52 -14.44 -2.12 -19.49
N VAL A 53 -13.48 -2.16 -20.42
CA VAL A 53 -12.21 -1.43 -20.28
C VAL A 53 -12.07 -0.36 -21.36
N HIS A 54 -11.96 0.89 -20.94
CA HIS A 54 -11.65 2.06 -21.75
C HIS A 54 -10.21 2.46 -21.49
N GLN A 55 -9.35 2.17 -22.47
CA GLN A 55 -7.92 2.48 -22.36
C GLN A 55 -7.59 3.75 -23.14
N TRP A 56 -6.94 4.70 -22.45
CA TRP A 56 -6.40 5.89 -23.08
C TRP A 56 -5.13 5.57 -23.86
N THR A 57 -5.16 5.74 -25.19
CA THR A 57 -4.04 5.46 -26.09
C THR A 57 -3.13 6.67 -26.33
N GLY A 58 -3.46 7.83 -25.78
CA GLY A 58 -2.73 9.09 -26.00
C GLY A 58 -1.48 9.29 -25.14
N ALA A 59 -1.00 8.26 -24.42
CA ALA A 59 0.20 8.35 -23.61
C ALA A 59 1.46 8.52 -24.48
N ILE A 60 2.24 9.54 -24.17
CA ILE A 60 3.50 9.83 -24.86
C ILE A 60 4.64 9.33 -23.98
N ARG A 61 5.32 8.25 -24.39
CA ARG A 61 6.34 7.55 -23.57
C ARG A 61 7.53 8.42 -23.18
N TRP A 62 7.92 9.37 -24.02
CA TRP A 62 9.06 10.27 -23.74
C TRP A 62 8.68 11.52 -22.93
N LEU A 63 7.37 11.80 -22.74
CA LEU A 63 6.95 12.87 -21.85
C LEU A 63 7.03 12.46 -20.38
N PRO A 64 7.39 13.38 -19.47
CA PRO A 64 7.30 13.14 -18.06
C PRO A 64 5.89 12.64 -17.67
N ASN A 65 5.79 11.65 -16.80
CA ASN A 65 4.51 11.03 -16.39
C ASN A 65 3.45 12.07 -15.94
N LYS A 66 3.90 13.16 -15.36
CA LYS A 66 3.06 14.29 -14.93
C LYS A 66 2.22 14.90 -16.07
N TRP A 67 2.76 15.01 -17.27
CA TRP A 67 2.02 15.49 -18.45
C TRP A 67 0.97 14.47 -18.91
N ASN A 68 1.27 13.19 -18.80
CA ASN A 68 0.32 12.14 -19.12
C ASN A 68 -0.87 12.17 -18.15
N VAL A 69 -0.68 12.48 -16.87
CA VAL A 69 -1.77 12.64 -15.88
C VAL A 69 -2.75 13.74 -16.30
N LYS A 70 -2.25 14.91 -16.79
CA LYS A 70 -3.13 15.99 -17.28
C LYS A 70 -3.97 15.54 -18.46
N ARG A 71 -3.30 15.01 -19.48
CA ARG A 71 -3.97 14.58 -20.71
C ARG A 71 -4.95 13.45 -20.46
N PHE A 72 -4.62 12.55 -19.54
CA PHE A 72 -5.52 11.50 -19.09
C PHE A 72 -6.79 12.09 -18.44
N ASN A 73 -6.66 13.07 -17.56
CA ASN A 73 -7.84 13.74 -16.97
C ASN A 73 -8.70 14.46 -18.02
N GLN A 74 -8.08 15.09 -19.02
CA GLN A 74 -8.85 15.69 -20.14
C GLN A 74 -9.59 14.65 -20.97
N TRP A 75 -8.94 13.53 -21.27
CA TRP A 75 -9.56 12.41 -21.96
C TRP A 75 -10.69 11.80 -21.13
N LEU A 76 -10.46 11.58 -19.84
CA LEU A 76 -11.44 11.00 -18.92
C LEU A 76 -12.74 11.81 -18.89
N LEU A 77 -12.65 13.15 -18.82
CA LEU A 77 -13.81 14.04 -18.89
C LEU A 77 -14.61 13.89 -20.19
N THR A 78 -13.94 13.64 -21.30
CA THR A 78 -14.56 13.45 -22.61
C THR A 78 -15.15 12.05 -22.75
N GLU A 79 -14.40 11.03 -22.34
CA GLU A 79 -14.80 9.63 -22.46
C GLU A 79 -15.97 9.29 -21.56
N ARG A 80 -16.01 9.82 -20.33
CA ARG A 80 -17.10 9.66 -19.40
C ARG A 80 -18.46 10.14 -19.95
N LYS A 81 -18.48 11.16 -20.85
CA LYS A 81 -19.71 11.63 -21.49
C LYS A 81 -20.27 10.62 -22.49
N LYS A 82 -19.41 9.76 -23.05
CA LYS A 82 -19.79 8.72 -24.02
C LYS A 82 -20.16 7.41 -23.34
N VAL A 83 -19.55 7.15 -22.17
CA VAL A 83 -19.69 5.90 -21.43
C VAL A 83 -20.46 6.19 -20.13
N PRO A 84 -21.74 5.86 -20.07
CA PRO A 84 -22.56 6.15 -18.89
C PRO A 84 -22.17 5.23 -17.73
N VAL A 85 -21.90 5.83 -16.58
CA VAL A 85 -21.69 5.18 -15.28
C VAL A 85 -22.52 5.92 -14.23
N ASP A 86 -23.02 5.20 -13.23
CA ASP A 86 -23.79 5.80 -12.14
C ASP A 86 -22.93 6.78 -11.33
N PHE A 87 -21.70 6.39 -11.03
CA PHE A 87 -20.66 7.23 -10.43
C PHE A 87 -19.27 6.59 -10.67
N MET A 88 -18.20 7.31 -10.29
CA MET A 88 -16.83 6.88 -10.49
C MET A 88 -16.04 6.90 -9.18
N ILE A 89 -15.24 5.84 -8.97
CA ILE A 89 -14.23 5.72 -7.90
C ILE A 89 -12.85 6.03 -8.49
N ALA A 90 -12.17 7.04 -7.97
CA ALA A 90 -10.82 7.39 -8.36
C ALA A 90 -9.78 6.61 -7.53
N CYS A 91 -9.07 5.68 -8.17
CA CYS A 91 -7.87 5.02 -7.64
C CYS A 91 -6.57 5.68 -8.16
N CYS A 92 -6.68 6.83 -8.80
CA CYS A 92 -5.59 7.70 -9.24
C CYS A 92 -6.10 9.16 -9.24
N ILE A 93 -5.29 10.12 -9.69
CA ILE A 93 -5.77 11.51 -9.85
C ILE A 93 -6.80 11.55 -10.99
N ALA A 94 -8.07 11.62 -10.64
CA ALA A 94 -9.21 11.69 -11.57
C ALA A 94 -10.22 12.74 -11.06
N VAL A 95 -10.10 13.97 -11.57
CA VAL A 95 -10.84 15.15 -11.08
C VAL A 95 -12.36 15.01 -11.24
N SER A 96 -12.83 14.19 -12.19
CA SER A 96 -14.26 14.00 -12.44
C SER A 96 -14.94 12.91 -11.61
N ALA A 97 -14.25 12.31 -10.65
CA ALA A 97 -14.79 11.22 -9.84
C ALA A 97 -15.62 11.76 -8.66
N GLU A 98 -16.74 11.11 -8.35
CA GLU A 98 -17.59 11.38 -7.19
C GLU A 98 -16.96 10.83 -5.90
N ILE A 99 -16.22 9.73 -5.99
CA ILE A 99 -15.52 9.12 -4.86
C ILE A 99 -14.01 9.19 -5.14
N ALA A 100 -13.28 9.96 -4.33
CA ALA A 100 -11.83 10.05 -4.42
C ALA A 100 -11.17 9.20 -3.34
N THR A 101 -10.21 8.33 -3.71
CA THR A 101 -9.44 7.55 -2.71
C THR A 101 -8.07 8.19 -2.47
N CYS A 102 -7.69 8.33 -1.21
CA CYS A 102 -6.39 8.83 -0.77
C CYS A 102 -5.57 7.70 -0.13
N GLY A 103 -4.84 6.97 -0.97
CA GLY A 103 -3.81 6.01 -0.53
C GLY A 103 -2.41 6.63 -0.47
N GLY A 104 -2.34 7.96 -0.38
CA GLY A 104 -1.16 8.80 -0.33
C GLY A 104 -1.36 10.07 -1.13
N ASN A 105 -0.70 11.16 -0.73
CA ASN A 105 -0.80 12.44 -1.41
C ASN A 105 0.56 13.08 -1.66
N HIS A 106 0.60 14.01 -2.61
CA HIS A 106 1.87 14.56 -3.09
C HIS A 106 2.54 15.50 -2.09
N ILE A 107 1.76 16.29 -1.32
CA ILE A 107 2.31 17.18 -0.28
C ILE A 107 2.95 16.37 0.82
N GLY A 108 2.26 15.37 1.36
CA GLY A 108 2.77 14.48 2.40
C GLY A 108 4.07 13.78 1.96
N TYR A 109 4.09 13.27 0.73
CA TYR A 109 5.29 12.67 0.14
C TYR A 109 6.47 13.67 0.07
N LEU A 110 6.25 14.89 -0.42
CA LEU A 110 7.31 15.90 -0.53
C LEU A 110 7.86 16.29 0.84
N LYS A 111 6.98 16.52 1.83
CA LYS A 111 7.36 16.84 3.22
C LYS A 111 8.19 15.70 3.84
N ALA A 112 7.68 14.48 3.79
CA ALA A 112 8.37 13.31 4.37
C ALA A 112 9.74 13.04 3.73
N MET A 113 9.84 13.26 2.41
CA MET A 113 11.09 13.09 1.66
C MET A 113 12.00 14.32 1.70
N LYS A 114 11.63 15.38 2.44
CA LYS A 114 12.35 16.66 2.54
C LYS A 114 12.72 17.26 1.17
N LYS A 115 11.75 17.23 0.25
CA LYS A 115 11.91 17.76 -1.11
C LYS A 115 11.31 19.16 -1.24
N SER A 116 12.00 20.04 -1.95
CA SER A 116 11.44 21.32 -2.35
C SER A 116 10.32 21.14 -3.38
N VAL A 117 9.33 22.03 -3.32
CA VAL A 117 8.18 22.00 -4.24
C VAL A 117 8.57 22.64 -5.56
N SER A 118 8.69 21.86 -6.63
CA SER A 118 8.92 22.34 -7.98
C SER A 118 7.65 22.90 -8.62
N PHE A 119 7.79 23.59 -9.78
CA PHE A 119 6.63 24.03 -10.58
C PHE A 119 5.68 22.87 -10.93
N PHE A 120 6.24 21.74 -11.33
CA PHE A 120 5.44 20.56 -11.66
C PHE A 120 4.76 19.93 -10.43
N ASP A 121 5.38 20.02 -9.23
CA ASP A 121 4.76 19.53 -8.01
C ASP A 121 3.55 20.38 -7.64
N ARG A 122 3.64 21.71 -7.76
CA ARG A 122 2.49 22.62 -7.56
C ARG A 122 1.31 22.25 -8.45
N TRP A 123 1.60 21.88 -9.68
CA TRP A 123 0.57 21.51 -10.63
C TRP A 123 -0.11 20.17 -10.26
N ILE A 124 0.65 19.14 -9.85
CA ILE A 124 0.08 17.86 -9.33
C ILE A 124 -0.76 18.13 -8.07
N ILE A 125 -0.24 18.93 -7.13
CA ILE A 125 -0.96 19.33 -5.90
C ILE A 125 -2.29 19.99 -6.25
N ASN A 126 -2.33 20.86 -7.26
CA ASN A 126 -3.56 21.52 -7.68
C ASN A 126 -4.57 20.53 -8.29
N LEU A 127 -4.11 19.52 -9.02
CA LEU A 127 -5.00 18.46 -9.53
C LEU A 127 -5.56 17.59 -8.40
N GLU A 128 -4.71 17.17 -7.44
CA GLU A 128 -5.19 16.45 -6.26
C GLU A 128 -6.21 17.28 -5.47
N ARG A 129 -5.90 18.57 -5.24
CA ARG A 129 -6.81 19.49 -4.55
C ARG A 129 -8.15 19.62 -5.27
N ALA A 130 -8.14 19.75 -6.59
CA ALA A 130 -9.36 19.80 -7.39
C ALA A 130 -10.16 18.50 -7.27
N MET A 131 -9.51 17.34 -7.38
CA MET A 131 -10.14 16.03 -7.20
C MET A 131 -10.82 15.90 -5.84
N TYR A 132 -10.09 16.14 -4.74
CA TYR A 132 -10.65 16.01 -3.39
C TYR A 132 -11.77 17.01 -3.09
N ARG A 133 -11.68 18.25 -3.63
CA ARG A 133 -12.74 19.26 -3.45
C ARG A 133 -14.01 18.94 -4.22
N GLN A 134 -13.88 18.41 -5.44
CA GLN A 134 -15.01 18.09 -6.30
C GLN A 134 -15.70 16.77 -5.89
N ALA A 135 -14.96 15.83 -5.30
CA ALA A 135 -15.53 14.58 -4.84
C ALA A 135 -16.64 14.83 -3.79
N THR A 136 -17.68 14.02 -3.87
CA THR A 136 -18.74 13.96 -2.86
C THR A 136 -18.23 13.27 -1.60
N LEU A 137 -17.48 12.16 -1.79
CA LEU A 137 -16.86 11.39 -0.73
C LEU A 137 -15.35 11.26 -0.98
N VAL A 138 -14.55 11.49 0.06
CA VAL A 138 -13.11 11.22 0.07
C VAL A 138 -12.81 10.06 1.01
N VAL A 139 -12.30 8.97 0.47
CA VAL A 139 -11.91 7.77 1.24
C VAL A 139 -10.42 7.87 1.58
N ALA A 140 -10.11 8.10 2.84
CA ALA A 140 -8.75 8.08 3.37
C ALA A 140 -8.39 6.67 3.83
N HIS A 141 -7.21 6.17 3.42
CA HIS A 141 -6.77 4.82 3.74
C HIS A 141 -6.17 4.66 5.14
N SER A 142 -6.08 5.74 5.92
CA SER A 142 -5.64 5.75 7.32
C SER A 142 -6.05 7.06 8.00
N GLU A 143 -6.03 7.11 9.33
CA GLU A 143 -6.27 8.35 10.08
C GLU A 143 -5.20 9.41 9.72
N ALA A 144 -3.94 8.97 9.55
CA ALA A 144 -2.88 9.88 9.09
C ALA A 144 -3.23 10.53 7.74
N MET A 145 -3.83 9.79 6.80
CA MET A 145 -4.25 10.35 5.51
C MET A 145 -5.42 11.32 5.65
N LYS A 146 -6.35 11.08 6.58
CA LYS A 146 -7.41 12.03 6.90
C LYS A 146 -6.83 13.35 7.39
N LEU A 147 -5.91 13.30 8.35
CA LEU A 147 -5.24 14.50 8.86
C LEU A 147 -4.47 15.26 7.76
N GLU A 148 -3.76 14.55 6.89
CA GLU A 148 -3.07 15.18 5.76
C GLU A 148 -4.04 15.84 4.74
N LEU A 149 -5.22 15.26 4.51
CA LEU A 149 -6.25 15.86 3.65
C LEU A 149 -6.82 17.14 4.27
N GLU A 150 -7.08 17.16 5.57
CA GLU A 150 -7.52 18.33 6.31
C GLU A 150 -6.45 19.41 6.33
N ASP A 151 -5.23 19.09 6.77
CA ASP A 151 -4.15 20.06 7.01
C ASP A 151 -3.53 20.60 5.72
N PHE A 152 -3.33 19.73 4.70
CA PHE A 152 -2.55 20.12 3.50
C PHE A 152 -3.44 20.53 2.33
N TYR A 153 -4.64 19.98 2.24
CA TYR A 153 -5.56 20.24 1.13
C TYR A 153 -6.78 21.07 1.53
N GLY A 154 -7.01 21.24 2.83
CA GLY A 154 -8.17 21.99 3.35
C GLY A 154 -9.49 21.32 2.98
N ILE A 155 -9.57 20.01 3.08
CA ILE A 155 -10.79 19.25 2.79
C ILE A 155 -11.62 19.14 4.06
N ASP A 156 -12.91 19.41 3.93
CA ASP A 156 -13.86 19.32 5.04
C ASP A 156 -13.90 17.88 5.60
N SER A 157 -13.72 17.76 6.91
CA SER A 157 -13.76 16.50 7.64
C SER A 157 -15.04 15.70 7.40
N GLN A 158 -16.17 16.40 7.17
CA GLN A 158 -17.46 15.77 6.89
C GLN A 158 -17.48 14.98 5.55
N LYS A 159 -16.64 15.37 4.59
CA LYS A 159 -16.45 14.65 3.33
C LYS A 159 -15.50 13.46 3.42
N ILE A 160 -14.69 13.36 4.50
CA ILE A 160 -13.66 12.34 4.62
C ILE A 160 -14.17 11.18 5.46
N ARG A 161 -14.01 9.96 4.95
CA ARG A 161 -14.20 8.72 5.71
C ARG A 161 -12.89 7.92 5.72
N VAL A 162 -12.50 7.46 6.89
CA VAL A 162 -11.35 6.56 7.02
C VAL A 162 -11.86 5.13 6.84
N ILE A 163 -11.57 4.58 5.65
CA ILE A 163 -11.90 3.20 5.29
C ILE A 163 -10.59 2.52 4.86
N TYR A 164 -10.09 1.62 5.70
CA TYR A 164 -8.83 0.94 5.42
C TYR A 164 -8.94 0.07 4.17
N PRO A 165 -7.92 0.06 3.28
CA PRO A 165 -7.99 -0.74 2.06
C PRO A 165 -8.05 -2.23 2.36
N PRO A 166 -8.66 -3.02 1.46
CA PRO A 166 -8.86 -4.44 1.68
C PRO A 166 -7.53 -5.17 1.78
N GLN A 167 -7.42 -6.06 2.77
CA GLN A 167 -6.26 -6.91 2.99
C GLN A 167 -6.50 -8.30 2.38
N CYS A 168 -5.44 -8.94 1.91
CA CYS A 168 -5.49 -10.36 1.58
C CYS A 168 -5.11 -11.15 2.82
N PHE A 169 -6.11 -11.54 3.60
CA PHE A 169 -5.87 -12.47 4.71
C PHE A 169 -5.71 -13.89 4.14
N GLN A 170 -4.60 -14.52 4.45
CA GLN A 170 -4.52 -15.97 4.30
C GLN A 170 -5.01 -16.59 5.60
N THR A 171 -6.17 -17.21 5.55
CA THR A 171 -6.71 -18.03 6.66
C THR A 171 -5.96 -19.36 6.73
N THR A 172 -4.65 -19.34 6.91
CA THR A 172 -3.91 -20.58 7.19
C THR A 172 -3.96 -20.84 8.69
N THR A 173 -4.70 -21.87 9.06
CA THR A 173 -4.73 -22.40 10.43
C THR A 173 -3.50 -23.28 10.72
N GLU A 174 -2.75 -23.66 9.71
CA GLU A 174 -1.56 -24.50 9.83
C GLU A 174 -0.32 -23.65 10.08
N VAL A 175 0.43 -24.03 11.09
CA VAL A 175 1.77 -23.47 11.33
C VAL A 175 2.71 -24.09 10.31
N ALA A 176 3.16 -23.28 9.36
CA ALA A 176 4.07 -23.73 8.31
C ALA A 176 5.40 -24.24 8.91
N ASP A 177 5.95 -25.28 8.33
CA ASP A 177 7.33 -25.72 8.63
C ASP A 177 8.32 -24.65 8.13
N ARG A 178 8.70 -23.76 9.03
CA ARG A 178 9.61 -22.64 8.72
C ARG A 178 10.97 -23.13 8.19
N ARG A 179 11.43 -24.30 8.61
CA ARG A 179 12.69 -24.85 8.12
C ARG A 179 12.62 -25.16 6.62
N ALA A 180 11.58 -25.88 6.20
CA ALA A 180 11.34 -26.18 4.78
C ALA A 180 11.14 -24.88 3.96
N LEU A 181 10.45 -23.88 4.51
CA LEU A 181 10.26 -22.60 3.84
C LEU A 181 11.57 -21.84 3.64
N ARG A 182 12.46 -21.84 4.66
CA ARG A 182 13.79 -21.24 4.54
C ARG A 182 14.63 -21.93 3.48
N GLU A 183 14.61 -23.25 3.43
CA GLU A 183 15.29 -24.06 2.39
C GLU A 183 14.81 -23.66 0.98
N LYS A 184 13.49 -23.51 0.78
CA LYS A 184 12.89 -23.07 -0.50
C LYS A 184 13.47 -21.73 -1.01
N PHE A 185 13.78 -20.80 -0.11
CA PHE A 185 14.32 -19.47 -0.45
C PHE A 185 15.83 -19.34 -0.26
N GLY A 186 16.56 -20.43 0.06
CA GLY A 186 18.00 -20.39 0.34
C GLY A 186 18.37 -19.54 1.57
N LEU A 187 17.48 -19.49 2.57
CA LEU A 187 17.66 -18.68 3.77
C LEU A 187 18.36 -19.48 4.86
N PRO A 188 19.25 -18.86 5.68
CA PRO A 188 19.97 -19.54 6.77
C PRO A 188 19.01 -19.96 7.88
N GLN A 189 19.32 -21.10 8.51
CA GLN A 189 18.52 -21.67 9.60
C GLN A 189 18.88 -21.13 10.99
N ASP A 190 20.10 -20.64 11.15
CA ASP A 190 20.75 -20.25 12.42
C ASP A 190 20.67 -18.76 12.72
N LYS A 191 19.98 -17.96 11.85
CA LYS A 191 19.84 -16.52 12.02
C LYS A 191 18.41 -16.08 12.28
N THR A 192 18.26 -14.96 12.97
CA THR A 192 16.98 -14.24 13.04
C THR A 192 16.78 -13.41 11.77
N LEU A 193 15.74 -13.68 11.03
CA LEU A 193 15.50 -13.13 9.71
C LEU A 193 14.48 -12.00 9.74
N PHE A 194 14.89 -10.82 9.23
CA PHE A 194 14.07 -9.61 9.14
C PHE A 194 13.77 -9.32 7.67
N LEU A 195 12.53 -9.55 7.24
CA LEU A 195 12.12 -9.33 5.87
C LEU A 195 11.87 -7.84 5.59
N PHE A 196 12.48 -7.33 4.53
CA PHE A 196 12.31 -5.97 4.02
C PHE A 196 11.82 -5.99 2.56
N PRO A 197 10.50 -5.98 2.33
CA PRO A 197 9.93 -5.88 1.00
C PRO A 197 10.08 -4.46 0.46
N SER A 198 10.84 -4.27 -0.63
CA SER A 198 11.14 -2.90 -1.09
C SER A 198 11.25 -2.76 -2.61
N SER A 199 10.34 -1.97 -3.18
CA SER A 199 10.40 -1.47 -4.56
C SER A 199 11.05 -0.07 -4.65
N SER A 200 11.19 0.64 -3.52
CA SER A 200 11.74 2.00 -3.44
C SER A 200 12.55 2.18 -2.16
N HIS A 201 13.82 1.78 -2.20
CA HIS A 201 14.69 1.71 -1.02
C HIS A 201 14.76 3.00 -0.21
N LYS A 202 14.94 4.15 -0.88
CA LYS A 202 15.04 5.46 -0.21
C LYS A 202 13.75 5.79 0.56
N ARG A 203 12.59 5.68 -0.08
CA ARG A 203 11.30 5.96 0.55
C ARG A 203 10.99 4.98 1.68
N LYS A 204 11.36 3.71 1.49
CA LYS A 204 11.12 2.63 2.46
C LYS A 204 12.18 2.55 3.58
N GLY A 205 13.12 3.52 3.62
CA GLY A 205 14.03 3.72 4.75
C GLY A 205 15.17 2.73 4.85
N LEU A 206 15.65 2.19 3.70
CA LEU A 206 16.80 1.28 3.68
C LEU A 206 18.04 1.88 4.34
N ASP A 207 18.22 3.22 4.30
CA ASP A 207 19.40 3.88 4.86
C ASP A 207 19.52 3.68 6.39
N LEU A 208 18.40 3.72 7.12
CA LEU A 208 18.39 3.42 8.56
C LEU A 208 18.70 1.94 8.81
N LEU A 209 18.05 1.03 8.07
CA LEU A 209 18.27 -0.41 8.18
C LEU A 209 19.72 -0.77 7.85
N ARG A 210 20.30 -0.17 6.79
CA ARG A 210 21.71 -0.33 6.41
C ARG A 210 22.63 0.02 7.56
N ARG A 211 22.44 1.18 8.20
CA ARG A 211 23.28 1.63 9.32
C ARG A 211 23.29 0.65 10.48
N TYR A 212 22.20 -0.05 10.72
CA TYR A 212 22.09 -1.07 11.74
C TYR A 212 22.73 -2.39 11.28
N PHE A 213 22.26 -2.96 10.15
CA PHE A 213 22.69 -4.28 9.69
C PHE A 213 24.16 -4.34 9.23
N GLU A 214 24.79 -3.23 8.89
CA GLU A 214 26.23 -3.18 8.63
C GLU A 214 27.07 -3.32 9.91
N LYS A 215 26.53 -2.94 11.07
CA LYS A 215 27.25 -2.88 12.34
C LYS A 215 26.91 -4.01 13.32
N THR A 216 25.71 -4.58 13.22
CA THR A 216 25.28 -5.63 14.16
C THR A 216 26.21 -6.84 14.14
N GLU A 217 26.56 -7.33 15.32
CA GLU A 217 27.34 -8.56 15.54
C GLU A 217 26.44 -9.73 15.97
N PHE A 218 25.14 -9.46 16.17
CA PHE A 218 24.16 -10.49 16.48
C PHE A 218 23.86 -11.35 15.25
N PRO A 219 23.39 -12.60 15.42
CA PRO A 219 23.00 -13.48 14.31
C PRO A 219 21.69 -13.04 13.65
N GLU A 220 21.69 -11.82 13.16
CA GLU A 220 20.54 -11.14 12.52
C GLU A 220 20.83 -10.93 11.04
N LEU A 221 19.83 -11.14 10.19
CA LEU A 221 19.94 -10.98 8.74
C LEU A 221 18.75 -10.23 8.17
N LEU A 222 19.03 -9.18 7.39
CA LEU A 222 18.02 -8.47 6.60
C LEU A 222 17.77 -9.22 5.28
N VAL A 223 16.59 -9.76 5.11
CA VAL A 223 16.16 -10.42 3.87
C VAL A 223 15.49 -9.37 2.98
N VAL A 224 16.12 -8.98 1.88
CA VAL A 224 15.64 -7.94 0.98
C VAL A 224 14.92 -8.55 -0.21
N ALA A 225 13.61 -8.30 -0.33
CA ALA A 225 12.80 -8.75 -1.47
C ALA A 225 12.37 -7.55 -2.35
N GLY A 226 12.42 -7.72 -3.67
CA GLY A 226 11.98 -6.73 -4.66
C GLY A 226 13.12 -6.09 -5.42
N LYS A 227 13.37 -4.79 -5.24
CA LYS A 227 14.44 -4.08 -5.97
C LYS A 227 15.82 -4.52 -5.50
N PRO A 228 16.81 -4.73 -6.41
CA PRO A 228 18.16 -5.11 -6.02
C PRO A 228 18.87 -3.98 -5.26
N LEU A 229 19.73 -4.38 -4.32
CA LEU A 229 20.60 -3.47 -3.58
C LEU A 229 21.66 -2.87 -4.51
N LYS A 230 21.83 -1.56 -4.49
CA LYS A 230 22.90 -0.89 -5.25
C LYS A 230 24.30 -1.19 -4.70
N ARG A 231 24.41 -1.44 -3.41
CA ARG A 231 25.65 -1.80 -2.69
C ARG A 231 25.31 -2.89 -1.69
N PRO A 232 26.17 -3.90 -1.50
CA PRO A 232 25.99 -4.92 -0.47
C PRO A 232 25.82 -4.30 0.91
N ILE A 233 25.19 -5.04 1.81
CA ILE A 233 25.10 -4.78 3.25
C ILE A 233 25.63 -6.04 3.92
N LYS A 234 26.52 -5.92 4.91
CA LYS A 234 27.24 -7.03 5.55
C LYS A 234 26.30 -8.15 6.01
N ASN A 235 25.23 -7.79 6.72
CA ASN A 235 24.24 -8.73 7.25
C ASN A 235 22.91 -8.61 6.49
N ALA A 236 22.95 -8.69 5.14
CA ALA A 236 21.75 -8.72 4.32
C ALA A 236 21.86 -9.73 3.18
N LEU A 237 20.75 -10.34 2.83
CA LEU A 237 20.60 -11.26 1.70
C LEU A 237 19.51 -10.71 0.76
N TYR A 238 19.83 -10.57 -0.51
CA TYR A 238 18.87 -10.20 -1.54
C TYR A 238 18.27 -11.47 -2.17
N VAL A 239 16.95 -11.62 -2.11
CA VAL A 239 16.23 -12.81 -2.61
C VAL A 239 15.47 -12.56 -3.93
N GLY A 240 15.68 -11.39 -4.54
CA GLY A 240 15.01 -11.07 -5.82
C GLY A 240 13.58 -10.55 -5.66
N PHE A 241 12.89 -10.47 -6.80
CA PHE A 241 11.45 -10.20 -6.83
C PHE A 241 10.69 -11.47 -6.46
N CYS A 242 9.88 -11.41 -5.41
CA CYS A 242 9.11 -12.56 -4.92
C CYS A 242 7.63 -12.40 -5.30
N THR A 243 7.07 -13.40 -5.98
CA THR A 243 5.64 -13.50 -6.30
C THR A 243 4.85 -14.21 -5.21
N ASP A 244 5.52 -15.04 -4.41
CA ASP A 244 4.96 -15.80 -3.28
C ASP A 244 5.32 -15.11 -1.95
N MET A 245 4.87 -13.89 -1.78
CA MET A 245 5.14 -13.11 -0.57
C MET A 245 4.60 -13.77 0.71
N PRO A 246 3.41 -14.40 0.72
CA PRO A 246 2.92 -15.09 1.90
C PRO A 246 3.89 -16.15 2.45
N THR A 247 4.43 -17.00 1.59
CA THR A 247 5.41 -18.00 1.98
C THR A 247 6.72 -17.36 2.49
N LEU A 248 7.14 -16.24 1.87
CA LEU A 248 8.35 -15.54 2.30
C LEU A 248 8.15 -14.84 3.66
N TYR A 249 6.95 -14.29 3.96
CA TYR A 249 6.63 -13.82 5.31
C TYR A 249 6.81 -14.93 6.34
N GLN A 250 6.20 -16.10 6.10
CA GLN A 250 6.26 -17.25 7.02
C GLN A 250 7.68 -17.80 7.22
N ALA A 251 8.57 -17.69 6.22
CA ALA A 251 9.97 -18.09 6.31
C ALA A 251 10.79 -17.19 7.23
N CYS A 252 10.40 -15.93 7.41
CA CYS A 252 11.10 -14.93 8.22
C CYS A 252 10.55 -14.86 9.65
N ASP A 253 11.36 -14.31 10.58
CA ASP A 253 10.93 -14.14 11.97
C ASP A 253 10.16 -12.84 12.19
N TYR A 254 10.52 -11.79 11.44
CA TYR A 254 9.91 -10.46 11.49
C TYR A 254 9.87 -9.84 10.10
N THR A 255 8.91 -8.94 9.90
CA THR A 255 8.96 -7.99 8.78
C THR A 255 9.32 -6.61 9.32
N VAL A 256 10.28 -5.93 8.70
CA VAL A 256 10.77 -4.62 9.12
C VAL A 256 10.56 -3.56 8.04
N MET A 257 9.99 -2.41 8.43
CA MET A 257 9.79 -1.26 7.55
C MET A 257 10.15 0.04 8.26
N ALA A 258 11.07 0.79 7.67
CA ALA A 258 11.50 2.11 8.16
C ALA A 258 11.04 3.24 7.21
N SER A 259 9.87 3.09 6.60
CA SER A 259 9.40 4.00 5.55
C SER A 259 9.28 5.43 6.04
N LEU A 260 9.88 6.36 5.29
CA LEU A 260 9.75 7.79 5.53
C LEU A 260 8.34 8.31 5.21
N TYR A 261 7.70 7.69 4.21
CA TYR A 261 6.31 7.95 3.84
C TYR A 261 5.62 6.66 3.39
N GLU A 262 4.64 6.21 4.14
CA GLU A 262 3.86 5.00 3.85
C GLU A 262 2.45 5.17 4.43
N PRO A 263 1.46 5.57 3.62
CA PRO A 263 0.11 5.93 4.07
C PRO A 263 -0.61 4.87 4.89
N LEU A 264 -0.60 3.61 4.43
CA LEU A 264 -1.03 2.48 5.24
C LEU A 264 0.09 1.49 5.48
N GLY A 265 0.83 1.07 4.43
CA GLY A 265 1.84 0.03 4.55
C GLY A 265 1.20 -1.36 4.69
N MET A 266 0.45 -1.77 3.69
CA MET A 266 -0.22 -3.10 3.65
C MET A 266 0.70 -4.26 4.04
N VAL A 267 2.00 -4.13 3.76
CA VAL A 267 3.05 -5.09 4.14
C VAL A 267 2.99 -5.49 5.62
N GLY A 268 2.68 -4.55 6.54
CA GLY A 268 2.56 -4.87 7.97
C GLY A 268 1.39 -5.80 8.26
N ALA A 269 0.21 -5.50 7.74
CA ALA A 269 -0.99 -6.32 7.91
C ALA A 269 -0.87 -7.66 7.18
N GLU A 270 -0.30 -7.67 5.96
CA GLU A 270 -0.01 -8.90 5.20
C GLU A 270 0.94 -9.82 5.96
N SER A 271 2.01 -9.27 6.54
CA SER A 271 2.96 -10.01 7.37
C SER A 271 2.28 -10.67 8.58
N VAL A 272 1.51 -9.88 9.33
CA VAL A 272 0.82 -10.37 10.54
C VAL A 272 -0.24 -11.41 10.19
N SER A 273 -0.97 -11.26 9.10
CA SER A 273 -1.94 -12.26 8.63
C SER A 273 -1.28 -13.58 8.19
N CYS A 274 0.02 -13.56 7.87
CA CYS A 274 0.83 -14.75 7.61
C CYS A 274 1.51 -15.31 8.86
N GLY A 275 1.25 -14.75 10.06
CA GLY A 275 1.84 -15.20 11.33
C GLY A 275 3.21 -14.61 11.65
N THR A 276 3.66 -13.59 10.90
CA THR A 276 4.97 -12.96 11.08
C THR A 276 4.80 -11.56 11.67
N PRO A 277 5.31 -11.31 12.90
CA PRO A 277 5.20 -10.01 13.55
C PRO A 277 5.94 -8.92 12.80
N ALA A 278 5.49 -7.68 12.98
CA ALA A 278 5.93 -6.50 12.26
C ALA A 278 6.72 -5.52 13.16
N ILE A 279 7.83 -5.00 12.64
CA ILE A 279 8.63 -3.91 13.23
C ILE A 279 8.52 -2.71 12.29
N MET A 280 7.76 -1.69 12.68
CA MET A 280 7.33 -0.63 11.78
C MET A 280 7.71 0.76 12.31
N GLY A 281 8.03 1.67 11.39
CA GLY A 281 8.11 3.08 11.74
C GLY A 281 6.76 3.59 12.26
N LYS A 282 6.76 4.41 13.33
CA LYS A 282 5.55 4.96 13.96
C LYS A 282 4.66 5.76 13.00
N ASN A 283 5.25 6.30 11.94
CA ASN A 283 4.58 7.07 10.90
C ASN A 283 3.95 6.21 9.79
N ILE A 284 3.97 4.88 9.91
CA ILE A 284 3.36 3.97 8.94
C ILE A 284 1.93 3.67 9.39
N GLY A 285 0.95 3.92 8.52
CA GLY A 285 -0.47 3.83 8.87
C GLY A 285 -0.92 2.45 9.38
N CYS A 286 -0.25 1.35 9.02
CA CYS A 286 -0.62 0.03 9.56
C CYS A 286 -0.41 -0.09 11.08
N CYS A 287 0.36 0.81 11.71
CA CYS A 287 0.43 0.87 13.17
C CYS A 287 -0.93 1.21 13.82
N GLU A 288 -1.85 1.81 13.07
CA GLU A 288 -3.21 2.11 13.53
C GLU A 288 -4.11 0.86 13.65
N ILE A 289 -3.79 -0.18 12.90
CA ILE A 289 -4.61 -1.39 12.80
C ILE A 289 -3.96 -2.65 13.39
N LEU A 290 -2.65 -2.64 13.61
CA LEU A 290 -1.94 -3.75 14.23
C LEU A 290 -1.94 -3.62 15.76
N ALA A 291 -2.13 -4.73 16.47
CA ALA A 291 -2.32 -4.72 17.91
C ALA A 291 -1.37 -5.66 18.67
N GLY A 292 -1.12 -5.30 19.93
CA GLY A 292 -0.46 -6.15 20.90
C GLY A 292 0.96 -6.56 20.52
N ARG A 293 1.25 -7.85 20.66
CA ARG A 293 2.58 -8.41 20.42
C ARG A 293 2.96 -8.49 18.94
N ALA A 294 2.00 -8.30 18.02
CA ALA A 294 2.28 -8.38 16.58
C ALA A 294 3.03 -7.16 16.04
N LEU A 295 3.03 -6.05 16.79
CA LEU A 295 3.68 -4.81 16.39
C LEU A 295 4.75 -4.38 17.40
N ARG A 296 5.91 -3.96 16.87
CA ARG A 296 6.86 -3.06 17.52
C ARG A 296 7.04 -1.83 16.65
N SER A 297 7.05 -0.66 17.24
CA SER A 297 7.20 0.58 16.48
C SER A 297 8.36 1.44 16.97
N PHE A 298 8.99 2.17 16.04
CA PHE A 298 10.16 3.01 16.30
C PHE A 298 10.09 4.32 15.49
N ASP A 299 10.85 5.32 15.92
CA ASP A 299 11.04 6.54 15.15
C ASP A 299 12.00 6.30 13.99
N VAL A 300 11.52 6.47 12.75
CA VAL A 300 12.31 6.27 11.52
C VAL A 300 13.48 7.23 11.35
N HIS A 301 13.52 8.29 12.15
CA HIS A 301 14.63 9.26 12.18
C HIS A 301 15.66 8.98 13.27
N SER A 302 15.41 8.01 14.17
CA SER A 302 16.27 7.66 15.30
C SER A 302 16.86 6.24 15.17
N LEU A 303 18.17 6.13 14.88
CA LEU A 303 18.86 4.84 14.93
C LEU A 303 18.82 4.25 16.34
N ALA A 304 18.99 5.08 17.37
CA ALA A 304 18.99 4.64 18.77
C ALA A 304 17.62 4.05 19.18
N ASP A 305 16.49 4.63 18.71
CA ASP A 305 15.17 4.05 18.98
C ASP A 305 14.98 2.71 18.24
N PHE A 306 15.50 2.59 17.02
CA PHE A 306 15.50 1.32 16.29
C PHE A 306 16.35 0.26 17.02
N GLU A 307 17.57 0.61 17.46
CA GLU A 307 18.45 -0.27 18.23
C GLU A 307 17.80 -0.73 19.55
N ARG A 308 17.08 0.16 20.24
CA ARG A 308 16.29 -0.18 21.43
C ARG A 308 15.23 -1.22 21.14
N VAL A 309 14.46 -1.03 20.05
CA VAL A 309 13.42 -1.99 19.63
C VAL A 309 14.06 -3.34 19.25
N MET A 310 15.19 -3.35 18.55
CA MET A 310 15.91 -4.57 18.20
C MET A 310 16.41 -5.31 19.45
N ALA A 311 16.88 -4.57 20.47
CA ALA A 311 17.27 -5.16 21.76
C ALA A 311 16.08 -5.80 22.50
N GLU A 312 14.90 -5.16 22.47
CA GLU A 312 13.67 -5.72 23.03
C GLU A 312 13.23 -6.99 22.29
N VAL A 313 13.32 -7.01 20.96
CA VAL A 313 13.01 -8.17 20.13
C VAL A 313 13.92 -9.36 20.45
N ARG A 314 15.21 -9.13 20.66
CA ARG A 314 16.16 -10.17 21.09
C ARG A 314 15.84 -10.72 22.48
N LYS A 315 15.53 -9.83 23.42
CA LYS A 315 15.21 -10.21 24.81
C LYS A 315 13.86 -10.93 24.92
N HIS A 316 12.90 -10.51 24.13
CA HIS A 316 11.52 -11.01 24.15
C HIS A 316 11.05 -11.36 22.73
N PRO A 317 11.56 -12.45 22.12
CA PRO A 317 11.17 -12.84 20.77
C PRO A 317 9.66 -13.20 20.72
N VAL A 318 9.02 -12.77 19.65
CA VAL A 318 7.59 -12.95 19.44
C VAL A 318 7.33 -14.01 18.37
N LYS A 319 6.46 -14.96 18.70
CA LYS A 319 5.83 -15.87 17.73
C LYS A 319 4.33 -15.67 17.81
N LEU A 320 3.69 -15.37 16.70
CA LEU A 320 2.23 -15.26 16.63
C LEU A 320 1.62 -16.65 16.55
N LYS A 321 0.42 -16.79 17.10
CA LYS A 321 -0.39 -18.03 17.05
C LYS A 321 -1.70 -17.75 16.31
N PRO A 322 -2.19 -18.66 15.47
CA PRO A 322 -3.48 -18.50 14.83
C PRO A 322 -4.63 -18.46 15.88
N PRO A 323 -5.79 -17.85 15.59
CA PRO A 323 -6.07 -17.12 14.36
C PRO A 323 -5.36 -15.76 14.34
N TYR A 324 -4.71 -15.42 13.22
CA TYR A 324 -3.86 -14.24 13.14
C TYR A 324 -4.65 -12.92 13.10
N GLU A 325 -5.92 -12.96 12.73
CA GLU A 325 -6.84 -11.81 12.72
C GLU A 325 -6.98 -11.17 14.12
N GLN A 326 -6.76 -11.92 15.20
CA GLN A 326 -6.79 -11.39 16.57
C GLN A 326 -5.75 -10.27 16.83
N TYR A 327 -4.73 -10.19 15.99
CA TYR A 327 -3.67 -9.17 16.07
C TYR A 327 -3.93 -7.95 15.18
N ILE A 328 -5.07 -7.94 14.50
CA ILE A 328 -5.48 -6.85 13.62
C ILE A 328 -6.79 -6.29 14.19
N SER A 329 -6.89 -4.98 14.34
CA SER A 329 -8.11 -4.34 14.82
C SER A 329 -9.30 -4.68 13.91
N HIS A 330 -10.50 -4.69 14.45
CA HIS A 330 -11.72 -4.96 13.68
C HIS A 330 -11.84 -4.08 12.41
N ARG A 331 -11.44 -2.80 12.50
CA ARG A 331 -11.41 -1.88 11.36
C ARG A 331 -10.35 -2.24 10.30
N GLY A 332 -9.31 -2.97 10.68
CA GLY A 332 -8.25 -3.42 9.78
C GLY A 332 -8.53 -4.76 9.10
N VAL A 333 -9.47 -5.54 9.64
CA VAL A 333 -9.94 -6.80 9.02
C VAL A 333 -10.98 -6.46 7.95
N MET A 334 -10.49 -6.15 6.74
CA MET A 334 -11.32 -5.64 5.66
C MET A 334 -11.17 -6.52 4.42
N THR A 335 -12.23 -7.25 4.04
CA THR A 335 -12.27 -7.93 2.74
C THR A 335 -12.58 -6.92 1.62
N GLY A 336 -12.41 -7.34 0.35
CA GLY A 336 -12.76 -6.47 -0.76
C GLY A 336 -14.25 -6.09 -0.76
N GLU A 337 -15.11 -7.05 -0.47
CA GLU A 337 -16.55 -6.88 -0.42
C GLU A 337 -16.98 -5.95 0.73
N MET A 338 -16.43 -6.15 1.93
CA MET A 338 -16.69 -5.27 3.09
C MET A 338 -16.29 -3.83 2.78
N HIS A 339 -15.08 -3.65 2.21
CA HIS A 339 -14.55 -2.34 1.85
C HIS A 339 -15.44 -1.61 0.84
N VAL A 340 -15.84 -2.30 -0.24
CA VAL A 340 -16.72 -1.71 -1.25
C VAL A 340 -18.11 -1.42 -0.67
N THR A 341 -18.68 -2.32 0.11
CA THR A 341 -19.98 -2.11 0.76
C THR A 341 -19.97 -0.90 1.68
N GLU A 342 -18.90 -0.71 2.45
CA GLU A 342 -18.74 0.46 3.33
C GLU A 342 -18.62 1.76 2.52
N ILE A 343 -17.82 1.78 1.44
CA ILE A 343 -17.72 2.94 0.53
C ILE A 343 -19.09 3.29 -0.06
N LEU A 344 -19.81 2.30 -0.57
CA LEU A 344 -21.12 2.52 -1.16
C LEU A 344 -22.15 3.01 -0.13
N SER A 345 -22.14 2.42 1.06
CA SER A 345 -23.01 2.85 2.17
C SER A 345 -22.74 4.29 2.59
N GLU A 346 -21.48 4.71 2.69
CA GLU A 346 -21.13 6.09 3.02
C GLU A 346 -21.49 7.06 1.87
N PHE A 347 -21.25 6.67 0.63
CA PHE A 347 -21.57 7.50 -0.53
C PHE A 347 -23.08 7.72 -0.72
N MET A 348 -23.90 6.69 -0.47
CA MET A 348 -25.36 6.77 -0.63
C MET A 348 -26.08 7.62 0.44
N LYS A 349 -25.34 8.16 1.42
CA LYS A 349 -25.87 9.11 2.41
C LYS A 349 -25.98 10.55 1.84
N TYR A 350 -25.34 10.81 0.71
CA TYR A 350 -25.31 12.10 0.01
C TYR A 350 -26.28 12.09 -1.17
#